data_490ef92a59002e528027f82496c97340
#
_entry.id   490ef92a59002e528027f82496c97340
#
_cell.length_a   1.000
_cell.length_b   1.000
_cell.length_c   1.000
_cell.angle_alpha   90.00
_cell.angle_beta   90.00
_cell.angle_gamma   90.00
#
_symmetry.space_group_name_H-M   'P 1'
#
loop_
_entity.id
_entity.type
_entity.pdbx_description
1 polymer ?
#
loop_
_entity_poly.entity_id
_entity_poly.type
_entity_poly.pdbx_seq_one_letter_code
_entity_poly.pdbx_strand_id
1 'polypeptide(L)'
;MSAAADDPDLFELWVQEAIDALPPDIAAMVDNVAFAIDEEPPPGENLLGLYRGIPHTRRTSGYAGALPDLITIYRGPLIRHYGRDPELLRSQIRRTVLHEIAHHFGISDQRLVDIDRY
;
A
#
# COMPACT_ATOMS: atom_id res chain seq x y z
N MET A 1 20.40 -16.26 -0.41
CA MET A 1 19.12 -15.69 0.01
C MET A 1 19.37 -14.53 0.97
N SER A 2 18.75 -13.40 0.72
CA SER A 2 18.92 -12.24 1.58
C SER A 2 18.10 -12.39 2.85
N ALA A 3 18.73 -12.31 4.03
CA ALA A 3 18.02 -12.29 5.30
C ALA A 3 17.07 -11.09 5.41
N ALA A 4 17.36 -10.01 4.70
CA ALA A 4 16.55 -8.81 4.70
C ALA A 4 15.15 -9.05 4.13
N ALA A 5 15.02 -9.90 3.09
CA ALA A 5 13.72 -10.18 2.47
C ALA A 5 12.77 -10.94 3.41
N ASP A 6 13.33 -11.70 4.36
CA ASP A 6 12.54 -12.48 5.31
C ASP A 6 12.27 -11.74 6.62
N ASP A 7 12.83 -10.54 6.79
CA ASP A 7 12.66 -9.75 8.01
C ASP A 7 11.37 -8.94 7.96
N PRO A 8 10.37 -9.25 8.81
CA PRO A 8 9.12 -8.50 8.84
C PRO A 8 9.29 -7.03 9.19
N ASP A 9 10.26 -6.71 10.06
CA ASP A 9 10.50 -5.32 10.46
C ASP A 9 11.04 -4.50 9.29
N LEU A 10 11.88 -5.09 8.46
CA LEU A 10 12.41 -4.44 7.28
C LEU A 10 11.32 -4.23 6.22
N PHE A 11 10.44 -5.19 6.04
CA PHE A 11 9.30 -5.05 5.14
C PHE A 11 8.41 -3.89 5.57
N GLU A 12 8.08 -3.83 6.85
CA GLU A 12 7.27 -2.74 7.42
C GLU A 12 7.96 -1.38 7.22
N LEU A 13 9.28 -1.32 7.42
CA LEU A 13 10.05 -0.10 7.19
C LEU A 13 9.96 0.35 5.74
N TRP A 14 10.04 -0.57 4.79
CA TRP A 14 9.93 -0.23 3.37
C TRP A 14 8.53 0.23 2.97
N VAL A 15 7.48 -0.33 3.58
CA VAL A 15 6.12 0.16 3.39
C VAL A 15 6.00 1.59 3.92
N GLN A 16 6.51 1.84 5.12
CA GLN A 16 6.50 3.19 5.70
C GLN A 16 7.29 4.19 4.84
N GLU A 17 8.44 3.76 4.35
CA GLU A 17 9.25 4.58 3.45
C GLU A 17 8.48 4.93 2.18
N ALA A 18 7.74 3.98 1.62
CA ALA A 18 6.92 4.22 0.43
C ALA A 18 5.84 5.28 0.69
N ILE A 19 5.22 5.22 1.86
CA ILE A 19 4.21 6.21 2.27
C ILE A 19 4.86 7.58 2.45
N ASP A 20 6.00 7.63 3.12
CA ASP A 20 6.71 8.88 3.40
C ASP A 20 7.25 9.55 2.14
N ALA A 21 7.48 8.77 1.08
CA ALA A 21 8.00 9.27 -0.19
C ALA A 21 6.92 9.77 -1.15
N LEU A 22 5.65 9.69 -0.76
CA LEU A 22 4.56 10.17 -1.62
C LEU A 22 4.69 11.68 -1.87
N PRO A 23 4.42 12.16 -3.11
CA PRO A 23 4.36 13.58 -3.37
C PRO A 23 3.34 14.27 -2.46
N PRO A 24 3.53 15.54 -2.10
CA PRO A 24 2.64 16.23 -1.14
C PRO A 24 1.17 16.23 -1.50
N ASP A 25 0.83 16.33 -2.78
CA ASP A 25 -0.56 16.29 -3.23
C ASP A 25 -1.20 14.91 -3.01
N ILE A 26 -0.44 13.85 -3.27
CA ILE A 26 -0.89 12.48 -3.04
C ILE A 26 -0.95 12.19 -1.54
N ALA A 27 0.05 12.62 -0.78
CA ALA A 27 0.07 12.45 0.67
C ALA A 27 -1.16 13.09 1.32
N ALA A 28 -1.59 14.23 0.83
CA ALA A 28 -2.80 14.90 1.34
C ALA A 28 -4.06 14.08 1.07
N MET A 29 -4.13 13.38 -0.07
CA MET A 29 -5.27 12.52 -0.40
C MET A 29 -5.41 11.35 0.57
N VAL A 30 -4.31 10.82 1.09
CA VAL A 30 -4.31 9.63 1.95
C VAL A 30 -4.21 9.97 3.43
N ASP A 31 -4.43 11.21 3.81
CA ASP A 31 -4.33 11.66 5.20
C ASP A 31 -5.25 10.86 6.13
N ASN A 32 -6.43 10.48 5.66
CA ASN A 32 -7.38 9.66 6.45
C ASN A 32 -7.44 8.22 5.92
N VAL A 33 -6.29 7.66 5.59
CA VAL A 33 -6.18 6.27 5.14
C VAL A 33 -5.23 5.54 6.08
N ALA A 34 -5.66 4.39 6.60
CA ALA A 34 -4.79 3.52 7.37
C ALA A 34 -4.11 2.51 6.44
N PHE A 35 -2.88 2.16 6.79
CA PHE A 35 -2.12 1.14 6.05
C PHE A 35 -1.86 -0.05 6.96
N ALA A 36 -2.06 -1.24 6.44
CA ALA A 36 -1.83 -2.48 7.17
C ALA A 36 -1.01 -3.44 6.31
N ILE A 37 -0.36 -4.38 6.96
CA ILE A 37 0.39 -5.43 6.31
C ILE A 37 -0.19 -6.76 6.77
N ASP A 38 -0.63 -7.59 5.81
CA ASP A 38 -1.06 -8.94 6.07
C ASP A 38 -0.17 -9.91 5.30
N GLU A 39 -0.16 -11.15 5.72
CA GLU A 39 0.69 -12.15 5.09
C GLU A 39 0.13 -12.59 3.74
N GLU A 40 -1.15 -12.96 3.69
CA GLU A 40 -1.79 -13.48 2.47
C GLU A 40 -3.13 -12.78 2.21
N PRO A 41 -3.48 -12.59 0.92
CA PRO A 41 -4.82 -12.10 0.57
C PRO A 41 -5.89 -13.15 0.88
N PRO A 42 -7.17 -12.77 0.79
CA PRO A 42 -8.25 -13.74 0.96
C PRO A 42 -8.10 -14.94 0.02
N PRO A 43 -8.55 -16.14 0.43
CA PRO A 43 -8.42 -17.33 -0.39
C PRO A 43 -8.99 -17.14 -1.80
N GLY A 44 -8.24 -17.59 -2.81
CA GLY A 44 -8.64 -17.45 -4.21
C GLY A 44 -8.29 -16.12 -4.85
N GLU A 45 -7.81 -15.16 -4.08
CA GLU A 45 -7.41 -13.85 -4.57
C GLU A 45 -5.92 -13.80 -4.85
N ASN A 46 -5.55 -13.19 -5.98
CA ASN A 46 -4.15 -13.04 -6.37
C ASN A 46 -3.78 -11.57 -6.36
N LEU A 47 -3.64 -11.01 -5.15
CA LEU A 47 -3.45 -9.59 -4.93
C LEU A 47 -2.13 -9.30 -4.24
N LEU A 48 -1.48 -8.19 -4.61
CA LEU A 48 -0.32 -7.65 -3.89
C LEU A 48 -0.75 -6.63 -2.84
N GLY A 49 -1.92 -6.03 -3.04
CA GLY A 49 -2.51 -5.07 -2.12
C GLY A 49 -4.02 -4.98 -2.34
N LEU A 50 -4.71 -4.36 -1.40
CA LEU A 50 -6.16 -4.19 -1.48
C LEU A 50 -6.57 -2.92 -0.77
N TYR A 51 -7.36 -2.09 -1.45
CA TYR A 51 -8.00 -0.94 -0.85
C TYR A 51 -9.42 -1.30 -0.39
N ARG A 52 -9.78 -0.89 0.82
CA ARG A 52 -11.15 -1.01 1.34
C ARG A 52 -11.64 0.34 1.85
N GLY A 53 -12.68 0.86 1.20
CA GLY A 53 -13.37 2.03 1.71
C GLY A 53 -14.36 1.66 2.80
N ILE A 54 -14.51 2.55 3.79
CA ILE A 54 -15.53 2.39 4.82
C ILE A 54 -16.79 3.12 4.34
N PRO A 55 -17.96 2.44 4.25
CA PRO A 55 -19.18 3.06 3.79
C PRO A 55 -19.55 4.28 4.64
N HIS A 56 -20.01 5.36 3.99
CA HIS A 56 -20.41 6.58 4.66
C HIS A 56 -21.53 6.36 5.68
N THR A 57 -22.42 5.44 5.41
CA THR A 57 -23.50 5.11 6.34
C THR A 57 -23.01 4.62 7.68
N ARG A 58 -21.86 3.95 7.71
CA ARG A 58 -21.25 3.50 8.97
C ARG A 58 -20.46 4.61 9.66
N ARG A 59 -20.01 5.61 8.90
CA ARG A 59 -19.23 6.72 9.42
C ARG A 59 -20.09 7.74 10.17
N THR A 60 -21.37 7.83 9.84
CA THR A 60 -22.26 8.84 10.41
C THR A 60 -22.94 8.42 11.69
N SER A 61 -23.00 7.14 11.99
CA SER A 61 -23.79 6.60 13.09
C SER A 61 -22.97 6.52 14.37
N GLY A 62 -23.14 7.49 15.26
CA GLY A 62 -22.57 7.43 16.60
C GLY A 62 -21.07 7.70 16.73
N TYR A 63 -20.41 8.08 15.65
CA TYR A 63 -18.97 8.39 15.68
C TYR A 63 -18.72 9.88 15.67
N ALA A 64 -17.78 10.31 16.51
CA ALA A 64 -17.34 11.70 16.57
C ALA A 64 -16.45 12.08 15.38
N GLY A 65 -15.92 11.11 14.64
CA GLY A 65 -15.09 11.34 13.48
C GLY A 65 -15.23 10.25 12.45
N ALA A 66 -14.62 10.44 11.28
CA ALA A 66 -14.65 9.46 10.20
C ALA A 66 -13.72 8.29 10.51
N LEU A 67 -14.19 7.06 10.24
CA LEU A 67 -13.31 5.89 10.24
C LEU A 67 -12.40 5.97 9.02
N PRO A 68 -11.11 5.64 9.15
CA PRO A 68 -10.21 5.66 7.99
C PRO A 68 -10.52 4.56 7.00
N ASP A 69 -10.33 4.83 5.73
CA ASP A 69 -10.24 3.78 4.73
C ASP A 69 -8.97 2.97 4.98
N LEU A 70 -8.90 1.77 4.44
CA LEU A 70 -7.80 0.86 4.71
C LEU A 70 -7.13 0.38 3.41
N ILE A 71 -5.82 0.53 3.34
CA ILE A 71 -5.00 -0.12 2.30
C ILE A 71 -4.19 -1.21 2.98
N THR A 72 -4.34 -2.45 2.51
CA THR A 72 -3.58 -3.59 3.00
C THR A 72 -2.54 -4.00 1.95
N ILE A 73 -1.31 -4.21 2.38
CA ILE A 73 -0.22 -4.69 1.54
C ILE A 73 0.07 -6.14 1.94
N TYR A 74 0.11 -7.04 0.96
CA TYR A 74 0.29 -8.47 1.23
C TYR A 74 1.76 -8.86 1.09
N ARG A 75 2.36 -9.19 2.22
CA ARG A 75 3.77 -9.52 2.33
C ARG A 75 4.12 -10.81 1.58
N GLY A 76 3.32 -11.86 1.76
CA GLY A 76 3.59 -13.17 1.18
C GLY A 76 3.77 -13.14 -0.34
N PRO A 77 2.79 -12.65 -1.09
CA PRO A 77 2.91 -12.56 -2.55
C PRO A 77 4.09 -11.71 -3.01
N LEU A 78 4.34 -10.58 -2.36
CA LEU A 78 5.46 -9.70 -2.72
C LEU A 78 6.79 -10.40 -2.55
N ILE A 79 6.99 -11.11 -1.44
CA ILE A 79 8.22 -11.85 -1.20
C ILE A 79 8.37 -13.03 -2.15
N ARG A 80 7.30 -13.76 -2.42
CA ARG A 80 7.35 -14.89 -3.36
C ARG A 80 7.77 -14.45 -4.76
N HIS A 81 7.28 -13.30 -5.21
CA HIS A 81 7.56 -12.81 -6.57
C HIS A 81 8.86 -12.04 -6.68
N TYR A 82 9.25 -11.30 -5.64
CA TYR A 82 10.33 -10.33 -5.74
C TYR A 82 11.39 -10.46 -4.64
N GLY A 83 11.23 -11.37 -3.70
CA GLY A 83 12.07 -11.42 -2.51
C GLY A 83 13.54 -11.82 -2.74
N ARG A 84 13.87 -12.31 -3.93
CA ARG A 84 15.25 -12.69 -4.27
C ARG A 84 16.17 -11.49 -4.47
N ASP A 85 15.59 -10.34 -4.79
CA ASP A 85 16.32 -9.11 -5.02
C ASP A 85 15.73 -8.04 -4.09
N PRO A 86 16.44 -7.68 -3.02
CA PRO A 86 15.94 -6.72 -2.05
C PRO A 86 15.59 -5.35 -2.65
N GLU A 87 16.36 -4.87 -3.62
CA GLU A 87 16.07 -3.60 -4.26
C GLU A 87 14.80 -3.67 -5.12
N LEU A 88 14.61 -4.78 -5.83
CA LEU A 88 13.41 -5.01 -6.61
C LEU A 88 12.19 -5.13 -5.69
N LEU A 89 12.31 -5.85 -4.59
CA LEU A 89 11.24 -5.97 -3.61
C LEU A 89 10.84 -4.60 -3.06
N ARG A 90 11.79 -3.79 -2.68
CA ARG A 90 11.57 -2.45 -2.17
C ARG A 90 10.85 -1.57 -3.21
N SER A 91 11.27 -1.64 -4.47
CA SER A 91 10.65 -0.95 -5.59
C SER A 91 9.20 -1.42 -5.81
N GLN A 92 8.96 -2.72 -5.74
CA GLN A 92 7.62 -3.29 -5.94
C GLN A 92 6.69 -2.98 -4.78
N ILE A 93 7.18 -2.88 -3.56
CA ILE A 93 6.40 -2.40 -2.42
C ILE A 93 5.91 -0.97 -2.69
N ARG A 94 6.82 -0.12 -3.14
CA ARG A 94 6.47 1.28 -3.47
C ARG A 94 5.42 1.35 -4.58
N ARG A 95 5.59 0.56 -5.63
CA ARG A 95 4.60 0.50 -6.72
C ARG A 95 3.25 0.02 -6.23
N THR A 96 3.22 -1.00 -5.38
CA THR A 96 1.98 -1.56 -4.85
C THR A 96 1.22 -0.52 -4.03
N VAL A 97 1.90 0.18 -3.12
CA VAL A 97 1.29 1.25 -2.33
C VAL A 97 0.70 2.31 -3.26
N LEU A 98 1.49 2.77 -4.22
CA LEU A 98 1.07 3.83 -5.15
C LEU A 98 -0.12 3.40 -6.03
N HIS A 99 -0.10 2.16 -6.52
CA HIS A 99 -1.17 1.65 -7.38
C HIS A 99 -2.49 1.50 -6.64
N GLU A 100 -2.47 1.08 -5.36
CA GLU A 100 -3.69 1.00 -4.57
C GLU A 100 -4.29 2.38 -4.31
N ILE A 101 -3.44 3.36 -4.04
CA ILE A 101 -3.86 4.76 -3.90
C ILE A 101 -4.48 5.25 -5.22
N ALA A 102 -3.83 4.99 -6.33
CA ALA A 102 -4.27 5.44 -7.64
C ALA A 102 -5.63 4.87 -8.04
N HIS A 103 -5.85 3.58 -7.80
CA HIS A 103 -7.12 2.93 -8.10
C HIS A 103 -8.29 3.61 -7.40
N HIS A 104 -8.07 4.00 -6.15
CA HIS A 104 -9.16 4.57 -5.36
C HIS A 104 -9.39 6.06 -5.62
N PHE A 105 -8.30 6.82 -5.75
CA PHE A 105 -8.39 8.28 -5.85
C PHE A 105 -8.40 8.79 -7.29
N GLY A 106 -8.41 7.89 -8.29
CA GLY A 106 -8.52 8.29 -9.68
C GLY A 106 -7.29 9.03 -10.22
N ILE A 107 -6.11 8.65 -9.73
CA ILE A 107 -4.86 9.25 -10.22
C ILE A 107 -4.62 8.79 -11.67
N SER A 108 -4.27 9.73 -12.55
CA SER A 108 -4.08 9.41 -13.97
C SER A 108 -2.85 8.53 -14.20
N ASP A 109 -2.88 7.77 -15.29
CA ASP A 109 -1.75 6.92 -15.68
C ASP A 109 -0.49 7.75 -15.92
N GLN A 110 -0.64 8.93 -16.51
CA GLN A 110 0.51 9.81 -16.74
C GLN A 110 1.14 10.24 -15.42
N ARG A 111 0.33 10.58 -14.42
CA ARG A 111 0.84 10.96 -13.11
C ARG A 111 1.57 9.81 -12.43
N LEU A 112 1.05 8.58 -12.57
CA LEU A 112 1.72 7.38 -12.04
C LEU A 112 3.07 7.16 -12.68
N VAL A 113 3.18 7.33 -13.99
CA VAL A 113 4.45 7.20 -14.70
C VAL A 113 5.45 8.24 -14.17
N ASP A 114 5.02 9.47 -13.99
CA ASP A 114 5.87 10.55 -13.50
C ASP A 114 6.39 10.26 -12.08
N ILE A 115 5.55 9.71 -11.21
CA ILE A 115 5.92 9.38 -9.83
C ILE A 115 6.87 8.18 -9.81
N ASP A 116 6.61 7.16 -10.62
CA ASP A 116 7.43 5.93 -10.65
C ASP A 116 8.86 6.17 -11.16
N ARG A 117 9.12 7.31 -11.75
CA ARG A 117 10.47 7.64 -12.23
C ARG A 117 11.43 8.07 -11.14
N TYR A 118 10.96 8.25 -9.93
CA TYR A 118 11.81 8.60 -8.81
C TYR A 118 12.63 7.43 -8.31
#